data_75c59f9a7b6444c63eb5d2d7a04ec9cd
#
_entry.id   75c59f9a7b6444c63eb5d2d7a04ec9cd
#
_cell.length_a   1.000
_cell.length_b   1.000
_cell.length_c   1.000
_cell.angle_alpha   90.00
_cell.angle_beta   90.00
_cell.angle_gamma   90.00
#
_symmetry.space_group_name_H-M   'P 1'
#
loop_
_entity.id
_entity.type
_entity.pdbx_description
1 polymer ?
#
loop_
_entity_poly.entity_id
_entity_poly.type
_entity_poly.pdbx_seq_one_letter_code
_entity_poly.pdbx_strand_id
1 'polypeptide(L)'
;EEGLTRAKALLKDPNPSLRRLAFQSLRRAGHDTLGVAAELAKDPDVAVRRDVATSLHAASADKAVPILIELARRLDVSDKNSIAAFGIGSANKQDAVWSAVKSELAKDGAEAWSPEVERIAWLLHPVSAVQEFLDRAASAKVSQASRTLAVESLSFVESREAALAMIKLCADGSPSASEAKSWALMRMTGLWSAYDIRTELKNAGVYDAKKVVVNAVEVPEAPAGTYTEQDVLAKTGDAAKGAALAQRCIMCHQLNGNGPAYGPELKGWAARQSREALVRAIVNPSADIALGYEGVSLKLKAGGRIDGRLQS
;
A
#
# COMPACT_ATOMS: atom_id res chain seq x y z
N GLU A 1 -30.79 33.39 9.33
CA GLU A 1 -29.75 34.45 9.33
C GLU A 1 -28.90 34.42 10.61
N GLU A 2 -29.52 34.38 11.82
CA GLU A 2 -28.82 34.38 13.10
C GLU A 2 -27.81 33.20 13.21
N GLY A 3 -28.21 31.98 12.85
CA GLY A 3 -27.35 30.80 12.88
C GLY A 3 -26.14 30.93 11.94
N LEU A 4 -26.31 31.54 10.79
CA LEU A 4 -25.23 31.78 9.80
C LEU A 4 -24.21 32.81 10.37
N THR A 5 -24.72 33.88 10.94
CA THR A 5 -23.89 34.92 11.60
C THR A 5 -23.09 34.35 12.74
N ARG A 6 -23.70 33.52 13.58
CA ARG A 6 -23.02 32.84 14.68
C ARG A 6 -21.96 31.86 14.19
N ALA A 7 -22.27 31.04 13.15
CA ALA A 7 -21.31 30.14 12.59
C ALA A 7 -20.09 30.88 12.00
N LYS A 8 -20.31 31.98 11.28
CA LYS A 8 -19.22 32.83 10.77
C LYS A 8 -18.34 33.40 11.88
N ALA A 9 -18.93 33.84 12.99
CA ALA A 9 -18.17 34.34 14.15
C ALA A 9 -17.27 33.24 14.75
N LEU A 10 -17.78 32.03 14.88
CA LEU A 10 -17.05 30.88 15.44
C LEU A 10 -15.87 30.39 14.55
N LEU A 11 -15.78 30.78 13.29
CA LEU A 11 -14.62 30.49 12.47
C LEU A 11 -13.31 31.10 12.99
N LYS A 12 -13.38 32.10 13.83
CA LYS A 12 -12.25 32.81 14.45
C LYS A 12 -12.11 32.52 15.96
N ASP A 13 -12.87 31.56 16.47
CA ASP A 13 -12.81 31.19 17.89
C ASP A 13 -11.43 30.67 18.29
N PRO A 14 -10.90 30.99 19.47
CA PRO A 14 -9.65 30.40 19.96
C PRO A 14 -9.66 28.87 20.02
N ASN A 15 -10.81 28.25 20.29
CA ASN A 15 -10.98 26.82 20.36
C ASN A 15 -11.08 26.21 18.94
N PRO A 16 -10.13 25.36 18.52
CA PRO A 16 -10.16 24.74 17.20
C PRO A 16 -11.39 23.86 16.96
N SER A 17 -11.96 23.24 18.00
CA SER A 17 -13.18 22.45 17.87
C SER A 17 -14.37 23.30 17.45
N LEU A 18 -14.44 24.53 17.92
CA LEU A 18 -15.50 25.46 17.51
C LEU A 18 -15.29 25.97 16.08
N ARG A 19 -14.04 26.24 15.68
CA ARG A 19 -13.75 26.59 14.28
C ARG A 19 -14.13 25.45 13.33
N ARG A 20 -13.82 24.19 13.70
CA ARG A 20 -14.19 22.99 12.93
C ARG A 20 -15.71 22.86 12.84
N LEU A 21 -16.41 22.94 13.96
CA LEU A 21 -17.87 22.86 14.01
C LEU A 21 -18.53 23.92 13.12
N ALA A 22 -18.04 25.15 13.18
CA ALA A 22 -18.51 26.24 12.34
C ALA A 22 -18.35 25.96 10.86
N PHE A 23 -17.14 25.53 10.43
CA PHE A 23 -16.84 25.19 9.06
C PHE A 23 -17.71 24.03 8.55
N GLN A 24 -17.85 22.96 9.32
CA GLN A 24 -18.70 21.83 8.99
C GLN A 24 -20.18 22.23 8.91
N SER A 25 -20.65 23.09 9.80
CA SER A 25 -22.04 23.56 9.81
C SER A 25 -22.37 24.39 8.57
N LEU A 26 -21.48 25.30 8.17
CA LEU A 26 -21.63 26.09 6.94
C LEU A 26 -21.70 25.19 5.70
N ARG A 27 -20.84 24.18 5.61
CA ARG A 27 -20.84 23.20 4.51
C ARG A 27 -22.14 22.40 4.46
N ARG A 28 -22.59 21.88 5.61
CA ARG A 28 -23.84 21.10 5.69
C ARG A 28 -25.06 21.93 5.34
N ALA A 29 -25.03 23.22 5.61
CA ALA A 29 -26.08 24.15 5.23
C ALA A 29 -26.02 24.57 3.74
N GLY A 30 -25.07 24.02 2.96
CA GLY A 30 -24.95 24.29 1.52
C GLY A 30 -24.34 25.65 1.17
N HIS A 31 -23.69 26.34 2.12
CA HIS A 31 -22.99 27.59 1.84
C HIS A 31 -21.71 27.35 1.04
N ASP A 32 -21.37 28.28 0.15
CA ASP A 32 -20.04 28.31 -0.46
C ASP A 32 -19.00 28.59 0.63
N THR A 33 -18.11 27.62 0.84
CA THR A 33 -17.07 27.67 1.87
C THR A 33 -15.65 27.70 1.31
N LEU A 34 -15.46 27.87 -0.01
CA LEU A 34 -14.12 27.85 -0.61
C LEU A 34 -13.24 28.98 -0.09
N GLY A 35 -13.77 30.20 0.05
CA GLY A 35 -13.02 31.31 0.65
C GLY A 35 -12.64 31.04 2.11
N VAL A 36 -13.55 30.46 2.89
CA VAL A 36 -13.28 30.04 4.27
C VAL A 36 -12.25 28.92 4.31
N ALA A 37 -12.33 27.96 3.41
CA ALA A 37 -11.36 26.88 3.29
C ALA A 37 -9.94 27.42 3.00
N ALA A 38 -9.80 28.41 2.14
CA ALA A 38 -8.52 29.06 1.84
C ALA A 38 -7.91 29.76 3.07
N GLU A 39 -8.73 30.37 3.93
CA GLU A 39 -8.27 30.94 5.19
C GLU A 39 -7.87 29.82 6.19
N LEU A 40 -8.73 28.83 6.40
CA LEU A 40 -8.52 27.74 7.35
C LEU A 40 -7.45 26.72 6.90
N ALA A 41 -7.02 26.72 5.64
CA ALA A 41 -5.85 25.96 5.20
C ALA A 41 -4.57 26.39 5.92
N LYS A 42 -4.54 27.60 6.46
CA LYS A 42 -3.43 28.17 7.26
C LYS A 42 -3.62 28.01 8.77
N ASP A 43 -4.71 27.37 9.21
CA ASP A 43 -5.03 27.20 10.62
C ASP A 43 -3.88 26.49 11.36
N PRO A 44 -3.51 26.94 12.57
CA PRO A 44 -2.47 26.27 13.37
C PRO A 44 -2.87 24.84 13.76
N ASP A 45 -4.16 24.57 13.94
CA ASP A 45 -4.64 23.26 14.36
C ASP A 45 -4.74 22.28 13.19
N VAL A 46 -4.12 21.10 13.35
CA VAL A 46 -4.06 20.07 12.32
C VAL A 46 -5.44 19.49 11.99
N ALA A 47 -6.35 19.39 12.94
CA ALA A 47 -7.67 18.82 12.71
C ALA A 47 -8.56 19.78 11.90
N VAL A 48 -8.37 21.10 12.07
CA VAL A 48 -9.02 22.11 11.21
C VAL A 48 -8.52 21.95 9.76
N ARG A 49 -7.20 21.86 9.56
CA ARG A 49 -6.63 21.67 8.22
C ARG A 49 -7.09 20.36 7.56
N ARG A 50 -7.27 19.27 8.34
CA ARG A 50 -7.82 18.00 7.82
C ARG A 50 -9.27 18.14 7.33
N ASP A 51 -10.11 18.86 8.09
CA ASP A 51 -11.48 19.13 7.66
C ASP A 51 -11.52 19.97 6.38
N VAL A 52 -10.60 20.93 6.22
CA VAL A 52 -10.43 21.70 4.99
C VAL A 52 -10.02 20.76 3.84
N ALA A 53 -8.99 19.95 4.02
CA ALA A 53 -8.49 19.03 2.98
C ALA A 53 -9.62 18.14 2.44
N THR A 54 -10.35 17.45 3.32
CA THR A 54 -11.45 16.56 2.91
C THR A 54 -12.59 17.32 2.23
N SER A 55 -12.80 18.61 2.55
CA SER A 55 -13.84 19.44 1.95
C SER A 55 -13.62 19.71 0.47
N LEU A 56 -12.37 19.62 0.01
CA LEU A 56 -11.99 19.93 -1.38
C LEU A 56 -12.26 18.78 -2.37
N HIS A 57 -12.72 17.62 -1.88
CA HIS A 57 -12.99 16.46 -2.71
C HIS A 57 -13.91 16.78 -3.90
N ALA A 58 -15.01 17.48 -3.66
CA ALA A 58 -15.99 17.82 -4.68
C ALA A 58 -15.67 19.12 -5.45
N ALA A 59 -14.64 19.87 -5.02
CA ALA A 59 -14.28 21.11 -5.71
C ALA A 59 -13.51 20.82 -7.01
N SER A 60 -13.70 21.67 -8.02
CA SER A 60 -12.93 21.60 -9.27
C SER A 60 -11.44 21.90 -9.02
N ALA A 61 -10.57 21.43 -9.92
CA ALA A 61 -9.12 21.56 -9.75
C ALA A 61 -8.67 23.03 -9.65
N ASP A 62 -9.21 23.91 -10.46
CA ASP A 62 -8.89 25.34 -10.46
C ASP A 62 -9.15 26.01 -9.10
N LYS A 63 -10.18 25.56 -8.37
CA LYS A 63 -10.53 26.07 -7.04
C LYS A 63 -9.81 25.35 -5.91
N ALA A 64 -9.59 24.04 -6.03
CA ALA A 64 -9.01 23.24 -4.97
C ALA A 64 -7.48 23.34 -4.91
N VAL A 65 -6.78 23.39 -6.06
CA VAL A 65 -5.32 23.32 -6.13
C VAL A 65 -4.65 24.43 -5.31
N PRO A 66 -5.03 25.72 -5.40
CA PRO A 66 -4.40 26.75 -4.58
C PRO A 66 -4.49 26.49 -3.07
N ILE A 67 -5.63 25.93 -2.62
CA ILE A 67 -5.86 25.60 -1.21
C ILE A 67 -5.05 24.35 -0.81
N LEU A 68 -4.99 23.34 -1.68
CA LEU A 68 -4.19 22.13 -1.46
C LEU A 68 -2.69 22.44 -1.39
N ILE A 69 -2.17 23.39 -2.16
CA ILE A 69 -0.77 23.82 -2.06
C ILE A 69 -0.50 24.47 -0.69
N GLU A 70 -1.41 25.28 -0.18
CA GLU A 70 -1.26 25.86 1.16
C GLU A 70 -1.27 24.78 2.26
N LEU A 71 -2.10 23.74 2.09
CA LEU A 71 -2.10 22.58 2.97
C LEU A 71 -0.81 21.73 2.83
N ALA A 72 -0.29 21.57 1.61
CA ALA A 72 0.96 20.84 1.33
C ALA A 72 2.17 21.46 2.07
N ARG A 73 2.25 22.80 2.13
CA ARG A 73 3.31 23.52 2.87
C ARG A 73 3.34 23.21 4.37
N ARG A 74 2.24 22.70 4.92
CA ARG A 74 2.02 22.42 6.34
C ARG A 74 1.67 20.97 6.61
N LEU A 75 1.90 20.10 5.63
CA LEU A 75 1.58 18.69 5.76
C LEU A 75 2.52 18.02 6.77
N ASP A 76 1.95 17.48 7.83
CA ASP A 76 2.69 16.60 8.73
C ASP A 76 2.70 15.18 8.17
N VAL A 77 3.85 14.76 7.65
CA VAL A 77 4.04 13.42 7.06
C VAL A 77 4.07 12.29 8.08
N SER A 78 4.16 12.61 9.37
CA SER A 78 4.04 11.65 10.46
C SER A 78 2.57 11.37 10.83
N ASP A 79 1.67 12.29 10.51
CA ASP A 79 0.23 12.16 10.76
C ASP A 79 -0.49 11.48 9.58
N LYS A 80 -0.74 10.19 9.73
CA LYS A 80 -1.47 9.39 8.71
C LYS A 80 -2.84 9.96 8.34
N ASN A 81 -3.52 10.62 9.28
CA ASN A 81 -4.84 11.21 9.04
C ASN A 81 -4.73 12.47 8.16
N SER A 82 -3.67 13.26 8.33
CA SER A 82 -3.40 14.42 7.48
C SER A 82 -3.07 14.00 6.06
N ILE A 83 -2.25 12.96 5.89
CA ILE A 83 -1.94 12.37 4.58
C ILE A 83 -3.22 11.87 3.90
N ALA A 84 -4.04 11.10 4.61
CA ALA A 84 -5.30 10.58 4.07
C ALA A 84 -6.27 11.70 3.69
N ALA A 85 -6.42 12.73 4.53
CA ALA A 85 -7.27 13.88 4.26
C ALA A 85 -6.82 14.66 3.01
N PHE A 86 -5.50 14.84 2.84
CA PHE A 86 -4.92 15.47 1.66
C PHE A 86 -5.21 14.63 0.40
N GLY A 87 -5.05 13.31 0.46
CA GLY A 87 -5.39 12.39 -0.62
C GLY A 87 -6.85 12.47 -1.03
N ILE A 88 -7.78 12.51 -0.07
CA ILE A 88 -9.21 12.67 -0.34
C ILE A 88 -9.47 14.00 -1.07
N GLY A 89 -8.88 15.10 -0.60
CA GLY A 89 -9.05 16.42 -1.25
C GLY A 89 -8.49 16.48 -2.65
N SER A 90 -7.42 15.71 -2.91
CA SER A 90 -6.71 15.66 -4.20
C SER A 90 -7.32 14.68 -5.20
N ALA A 91 -8.31 13.86 -4.79
CA ALA A 91 -8.92 12.85 -5.65
C ALA A 91 -9.47 13.47 -6.96
N ASN A 92 -9.19 12.81 -8.09
CA ASN A 92 -9.51 13.26 -9.45
C ASN A 92 -8.82 14.57 -9.89
N LYS A 93 -7.77 14.99 -9.17
CA LYS A 93 -7.00 16.21 -9.45
C LYS A 93 -5.48 15.98 -9.34
N GLN A 94 -5.06 14.72 -9.27
CA GLN A 94 -3.71 14.32 -8.92
C GLN A 94 -2.63 15.04 -9.73
N ASP A 95 -2.77 15.04 -11.07
CA ASP A 95 -1.77 15.67 -11.95
C ASP A 95 -1.76 17.21 -11.82
N ALA A 96 -2.92 17.83 -11.62
CA ALA A 96 -2.99 19.28 -11.40
C ALA A 96 -2.35 19.68 -10.06
N VAL A 97 -2.62 18.91 -9.00
CA VAL A 97 -2.00 19.11 -7.68
C VAL A 97 -0.50 18.89 -7.77
N TRP A 98 -0.06 17.80 -8.43
CA TRP A 98 1.35 17.50 -8.59
C TRP A 98 2.08 18.58 -9.38
N SER A 99 1.50 19.05 -10.48
CA SER A 99 2.08 20.14 -11.27
C SER A 99 2.34 21.40 -10.44
N ALA A 100 1.40 21.75 -9.56
CA ALA A 100 1.55 22.88 -8.67
C ALA A 100 2.57 22.61 -7.55
N VAL A 101 2.58 21.41 -6.93
CA VAL A 101 3.59 21.00 -5.95
C VAL A 101 4.98 21.08 -6.56
N LYS A 102 5.15 20.54 -7.78
CA LYS A 102 6.42 20.57 -8.51
C LYS A 102 6.92 21.99 -8.73
N SER A 103 6.07 22.88 -9.17
CA SER A 103 6.44 24.28 -9.48
C SER A 103 6.75 25.10 -8.24
N GLU A 104 6.12 24.79 -7.10
CA GLU A 104 6.22 25.63 -5.90
C GLU A 104 7.10 25.05 -4.78
N LEU A 105 7.16 23.72 -4.64
CA LEU A 105 7.81 23.02 -3.52
C LEU A 105 8.97 22.10 -3.93
N ALA A 106 9.13 21.78 -5.21
CA ALA A 106 10.12 20.82 -5.71
C ALA A 106 11.04 21.42 -6.80
N LYS A 107 11.43 22.66 -6.66
CA LYS A 107 12.18 23.43 -7.69
C LYS A 107 13.59 22.92 -7.93
N ASP A 108 14.22 22.28 -6.93
CA ASP A 108 15.63 21.89 -6.96
C ASP A 108 15.85 20.50 -7.61
N GLY A 109 14.84 19.98 -8.29
CA GLY A 109 14.91 18.69 -8.98
C GLY A 109 14.55 17.48 -8.10
N ALA A 110 14.45 16.33 -8.75
CA ALA A 110 13.92 15.13 -8.11
C ALA A 110 14.77 14.60 -6.94
N GLU A 111 16.09 14.70 -7.01
CA GLU A 111 16.98 14.23 -5.94
C GLU A 111 16.84 15.03 -4.63
N ALA A 112 16.39 16.29 -4.71
CA ALA A 112 16.30 17.22 -3.59
C ALA A 112 14.90 17.36 -2.97
N TRP A 113 13.98 16.46 -3.28
CA TRP A 113 12.62 16.51 -2.70
C TRP A 113 12.67 16.41 -1.18
N SER A 114 11.88 17.27 -0.52
CA SER A 114 11.65 17.16 0.92
C SER A 114 10.78 15.94 1.26
N PRO A 115 10.76 15.47 2.51
CA PRO A 115 9.88 14.39 2.95
C PRO A 115 8.40 14.62 2.62
N GLU A 116 7.93 15.89 2.67
CA GLU A 116 6.56 16.27 2.32
C GLU A 116 6.29 16.07 0.84
N VAL A 117 7.20 16.52 -0.03
CA VAL A 117 7.10 16.35 -1.49
C VAL A 117 7.13 14.87 -1.86
N GLU A 118 8.04 14.09 -1.29
CA GLU A 118 8.11 12.64 -1.47
C GLU A 118 6.79 11.96 -1.12
N ARG A 119 6.23 12.33 0.05
CA ARG A 119 4.99 11.73 0.53
C ARG A 119 3.78 12.15 -0.30
N ILE A 120 3.73 13.38 -0.78
CA ILE A 120 2.69 13.86 -1.69
C ILE A 120 2.79 13.13 -3.03
N ALA A 121 3.97 13.01 -3.60
CA ALA A 121 4.18 12.29 -4.86
C ALA A 121 3.74 10.82 -4.74
N TRP A 122 4.15 10.15 -3.65
CA TRP A 122 3.71 8.79 -3.34
C TRP A 122 2.19 8.68 -3.17
N LEU A 123 1.54 9.65 -2.54
CA LEU A 123 0.10 9.64 -2.32
C LEU A 123 -0.70 9.84 -3.62
N LEU A 124 -0.20 10.68 -4.51
CA LEU A 124 -0.91 11.07 -5.73
C LEU A 124 -0.65 10.12 -6.90
N HIS A 125 0.48 9.41 -6.92
CA HIS A 125 0.94 8.56 -8.03
C HIS A 125 0.74 9.22 -9.41
N PRO A 126 1.18 10.49 -9.61
CA PRO A 126 0.91 11.21 -10.83
C PRO A 126 1.69 10.60 -12.00
N VAL A 127 1.02 10.39 -13.14
CA VAL A 127 1.68 9.86 -14.35
C VAL A 127 2.81 10.77 -14.80
N SER A 128 2.63 12.07 -14.64
CA SER A 128 3.64 13.10 -14.99
C SER A 128 4.91 13.07 -14.12
N ALA A 129 4.96 12.30 -13.03
CA ALA A 129 6.14 12.14 -12.17
C ALA A 129 6.94 10.85 -12.44
N VAL A 130 6.60 10.07 -13.45
CA VAL A 130 7.27 8.79 -13.74
C VAL A 130 8.78 8.96 -13.90
N GLN A 131 9.23 9.99 -14.61
CA GLN A 131 10.66 10.24 -14.81
C GLN A 131 11.37 10.62 -13.49
N GLU A 132 10.74 11.45 -12.68
CA GLU A 132 11.27 11.84 -11.37
C GLU A 132 11.36 10.65 -10.41
N PHE A 133 10.37 9.77 -10.40
CA PHE A 133 10.44 8.53 -9.63
C PHE A 133 11.58 7.62 -10.09
N LEU A 134 11.78 7.49 -11.42
CA LEU A 134 12.89 6.74 -11.99
C LEU A 134 14.24 7.33 -11.55
N ASP A 135 14.41 8.64 -11.69
CA ASP A 135 15.66 9.32 -11.36
C ASP A 135 16.00 9.16 -9.86
N ARG A 136 15.01 9.30 -8.99
CA ARG A 136 15.17 9.09 -7.56
C ARG A 136 15.55 7.65 -7.22
N ALA A 137 14.82 6.68 -7.77
CA ALA A 137 15.06 5.26 -7.51
C ALA A 137 16.42 4.79 -8.03
N ALA A 138 16.95 5.42 -9.09
CA ALA A 138 18.24 5.10 -9.68
C ALA A 138 19.41 5.82 -8.99
N SER A 139 19.17 6.88 -8.23
CA SER A 139 20.25 7.71 -7.67
C SER A 139 20.81 7.13 -6.38
N ALA A 140 22.13 6.90 -6.35
CA ALA A 140 22.85 6.54 -5.13
C ALA A 140 22.92 7.68 -4.11
N LYS A 141 22.65 8.94 -4.51
CA LYS A 141 22.66 10.11 -3.61
C LYS A 141 21.38 10.19 -2.77
N VAL A 142 20.30 9.58 -3.25
CA VAL A 142 19.02 9.52 -2.54
C VAL A 142 19.08 8.42 -1.47
N SER A 143 18.50 8.67 -0.30
CA SER A 143 18.48 7.68 0.79
C SER A 143 17.76 6.38 0.35
N GLN A 144 18.13 5.26 0.97
CA GLN A 144 17.46 3.98 0.67
C GLN A 144 15.94 4.07 0.88
N ALA A 145 15.49 4.68 1.98
CA ALA A 145 14.06 4.84 2.27
C ALA A 145 13.34 5.63 1.18
N SER A 146 13.95 6.73 0.71
CA SER A 146 13.39 7.55 -0.37
C SER A 146 13.41 6.83 -1.73
N ARG A 147 14.44 6.00 -2.00
CA ARG A 147 14.47 5.15 -3.21
C ARG A 147 13.35 4.11 -3.18
N THR A 148 13.20 3.41 -2.04
CA THR A 148 12.09 2.45 -1.85
C THR A 148 10.74 3.12 -2.08
N LEU A 149 10.53 4.32 -1.53
CA LEU A 149 9.29 5.07 -1.74
C LEU A 149 9.07 5.43 -3.22
N ALA A 150 10.15 5.77 -3.96
CA ALA A 150 10.06 6.08 -5.38
C ALA A 150 9.74 4.82 -6.23
N VAL A 151 10.34 3.67 -5.92
CA VAL A 151 10.01 2.38 -6.57
C VAL A 151 8.57 1.99 -6.29
N GLU A 152 8.14 2.10 -5.04
CA GLU A 152 6.75 1.85 -4.65
C GLU A 152 5.79 2.77 -5.40
N SER A 153 6.10 4.07 -5.47
CA SER A 153 5.28 5.03 -6.23
C SER A 153 5.12 4.64 -7.69
N LEU A 154 6.22 4.28 -8.38
CA LEU A 154 6.18 3.78 -9.75
C LEU A 154 5.27 2.56 -9.89
N SER A 155 5.28 1.65 -8.90
CA SER A 155 4.50 0.42 -8.95
C SER A 155 2.98 0.65 -8.91
N PHE A 156 2.53 1.81 -8.47
CA PHE A 156 1.12 2.19 -8.40
C PHE A 156 0.67 3.12 -9.55
N VAL A 157 1.60 3.59 -10.38
CA VAL A 157 1.24 4.38 -11.56
C VAL A 157 0.73 3.46 -12.67
N GLU A 158 -0.53 3.64 -13.06
CA GLU A 158 -1.17 2.85 -14.13
C GLU A 158 -0.83 3.45 -15.49
N SER A 159 0.41 3.22 -15.95
CA SER A 159 0.84 3.62 -17.28
C SER A 159 1.93 2.68 -17.83
N ARG A 160 2.05 2.61 -19.16
CA ARG A 160 3.11 1.86 -19.82
C ARG A 160 4.48 2.47 -19.53
N GLU A 161 4.57 3.77 -19.43
CA GLU A 161 5.78 4.52 -19.10
C GLU A 161 6.31 4.12 -17.71
N ALA A 162 5.44 3.98 -16.71
CA ALA A 162 5.81 3.52 -15.38
C ALA A 162 6.33 2.07 -15.41
N ALA A 163 5.69 1.20 -16.17
CA ALA A 163 6.16 -0.18 -16.33
C ALA A 163 7.56 -0.23 -16.98
N LEU A 164 7.80 0.57 -18.01
CA LEU A 164 9.11 0.65 -18.67
C LEU A 164 10.18 1.27 -17.76
N ALA A 165 9.83 2.29 -16.98
CA ALA A 165 10.72 2.89 -15.98
C ALA A 165 11.11 1.86 -14.91
N MET A 166 10.14 1.06 -14.42
CA MET A 166 10.41 -0.03 -13.48
C MET A 166 11.34 -1.09 -14.07
N ILE A 167 11.14 -1.49 -15.32
CA ILE A 167 12.01 -2.45 -16.02
C ILE A 167 13.43 -1.89 -16.16
N LYS A 168 13.58 -0.60 -16.43
CA LYS A 168 14.90 0.07 -16.51
C LYS A 168 15.63 0.01 -15.17
N LEU A 169 14.91 0.13 -14.05
CA LEU A 169 15.49 -0.03 -12.71
C LEU A 169 15.94 -1.46 -12.40
N CYS A 170 15.44 -2.46 -13.11
CA CYS A 170 15.85 -3.85 -12.91
C CYS A 170 17.27 -4.17 -13.40
N ALA A 171 17.93 -3.24 -14.10
CA ALA A 171 19.28 -3.45 -14.63
C ALA A 171 20.29 -3.68 -13.50
N ASP A 172 21.29 -4.54 -13.77
CA ASP A 172 22.36 -4.79 -12.82
C ASP A 172 23.14 -3.51 -12.56
N GLY A 173 23.47 -3.27 -11.29
CA GLY A 173 24.11 -2.04 -10.82
C GLY A 173 23.15 -0.93 -10.38
N SER A 174 21.84 -1.04 -10.64
CA SER A 174 20.86 -0.12 -10.05
C SER A 174 20.75 -0.37 -8.54
N PRO A 175 20.81 0.69 -7.70
CA PRO A 175 20.65 0.53 -6.24
C PRO A 175 19.26 -0.01 -5.83
N SER A 176 18.29 0.02 -6.72
CA SER A 176 16.92 -0.47 -6.51
C SER A 176 16.58 -1.73 -7.33
N ALA A 177 17.56 -2.38 -7.98
CA ALA A 177 17.31 -3.47 -8.93
C ALA A 177 16.49 -4.63 -8.35
N SER A 178 16.82 -5.08 -7.14
CA SER A 178 16.12 -6.21 -6.49
C SER A 178 14.65 -5.90 -6.22
N GLU A 179 14.39 -4.72 -5.68
CA GLU A 179 13.03 -4.28 -5.36
C GLU A 179 12.22 -4.03 -6.64
N ALA A 180 12.82 -3.38 -7.64
CA ALA A 180 12.20 -3.15 -8.93
C ALA A 180 11.84 -4.46 -9.66
N LYS A 181 12.69 -5.50 -9.60
CA LYS A 181 12.40 -6.83 -10.15
C LYS A 181 11.15 -7.44 -9.50
N SER A 182 11.04 -7.35 -8.18
CA SER A 182 9.89 -7.86 -7.43
C SER A 182 8.59 -7.16 -7.84
N TRP A 183 8.61 -5.83 -7.90
CA TRP A 183 7.44 -5.06 -8.33
C TRP A 183 7.07 -5.27 -9.80
N ALA A 184 8.05 -5.32 -10.71
CA ALA A 184 7.81 -5.56 -12.13
C ALA A 184 7.09 -6.90 -12.35
N LEU A 185 7.53 -7.96 -11.67
CA LEU A 185 6.91 -9.29 -11.74
C LEU A 185 5.49 -9.30 -11.16
N MET A 186 5.27 -8.62 -10.04
CA MET A 186 3.95 -8.52 -9.42
C MET A 186 2.97 -7.74 -10.31
N ARG A 187 3.40 -6.62 -10.88
CA ARG A 187 2.51 -5.73 -11.65
C ARG A 187 2.25 -6.21 -13.09
N MET A 188 3.12 -7.03 -13.68
CA MET A 188 2.93 -7.56 -15.03
C MET A 188 1.66 -8.40 -15.19
N THR A 189 1.19 -9.04 -14.14
CA THR A 189 -0.04 -9.83 -14.12
C THR A 189 -1.24 -9.07 -13.52
N GLY A 190 -1.01 -7.91 -12.95
CA GLY A 190 -2.00 -7.04 -12.31
C GLY A 190 -2.16 -5.72 -13.05
N LEU A 191 -1.76 -4.62 -12.40
CA LEU A 191 -1.98 -3.24 -12.88
C LEU A 191 -1.46 -2.98 -14.30
N TRP A 192 -0.37 -3.64 -14.71
CA TRP A 192 0.26 -3.45 -16.02
C TRP A 192 -0.05 -4.56 -17.02
N SER A 193 -0.98 -5.45 -16.73
CA SER A 193 -1.31 -6.59 -17.60
C SER A 193 -1.77 -6.19 -19.00
N ALA A 194 -2.37 -5.01 -19.14
CA ALA A 194 -2.84 -4.49 -20.42
C ALA A 194 -1.72 -3.93 -21.34
N TYR A 195 -0.50 -3.73 -20.82
CA TYR A 195 0.56 -3.04 -21.57
C TYR A 195 1.50 -3.95 -22.33
N ASP A 196 1.35 -5.27 -22.23
CA ASP A 196 2.18 -6.30 -22.89
C ASP A 196 3.69 -6.03 -22.82
N ILE A 197 4.20 -5.95 -21.58
CA ILE A 197 5.61 -5.66 -21.28
C ILE A 197 6.51 -6.92 -21.21
N ARG A 198 6.01 -8.07 -21.63
CA ARG A 198 6.74 -9.35 -21.50
C ARG A 198 8.03 -9.39 -22.31
N THR A 199 8.03 -8.76 -23.48
CA THR A 199 9.23 -8.66 -24.33
C THR A 199 10.30 -7.83 -23.66
N GLU A 200 9.94 -6.70 -23.08
CA GLU A 200 10.84 -5.81 -22.36
C GLU A 200 11.41 -6.50 -21.11
N LEU A 201 10.59 -7.20 -20.34
CA LEU A 201 11.02 -7.98 -19.17
C LEU A 201 12.01 -9.09 -19.56
N LYS A 202 11.77 -9.74 -20.70
CA LYS A 202 12.67 -10.77 -21.23
C LYS A 202 14.01 -10.17 -21.66
N ASN A 203 13.99 -9.07 -22.41
CA ASN A 203 15.20 -8.40 -22.86
C ASN A 203 16.03 -7.87 -21.68
N ALA A 204 15.38 -7.42 -20.61
CA ALA A 204 16.03 -7.01 -19.37
C ALA A 204 16.49 -8.20 -18.49
N GLY A 205 16.26 -9.46 -18.92
CA GLY A 205 16.65 -10.63 -18.14
C GLY A 205 15.83 -10.86 -16.85
N VAL A 206 14.73 -10.12 -16.68
CA VAL A 206 13.90 -10.17 -15.46
C VAL A 206 12.95 -11.36 -15.49
N TYR A 207 12.32 -11.62 -16.64
CA TYR A 207 11.35 -12.70 -16.80
C TYR A 207 11.40 -13.29 -18.22
N ASP A 208 11.49 -14.60 -18.30
CA ASP A 208 11.31 -15.34 -19.56
C ASP A 208 10.42 -16.56 -19.29
N ALA A 209 9.19 -16.51 -19.78
CA ALA A 209 8.22 -17.59 -19.63
C ALA A 209 8.75 -18.96 -20.13
N LYS A 210 9.67 -18.97 -21.10
CA LYS A 210 10.28 -20.20 -21.61
C LYS A 210 11.30 -20.82 -20.64
N LYS A 211 11.80 -20.04 -19.66
CA LYS A 211 12.74 -20.51 -18.64
C LYS A 211 12.04 -20.95 -17.35
N VAL A 212 10.78 -20.57 -17.18
CA VAL A 212 9.99 -20.95 -16.00
C VAL A 212 9.17 -22.19 -16.35
N VAL A 213 9.43 -23.28 -15.65
CA VAL A 213 8.62 -24.50 -15.73
C VAL A 213 7.89 -24.61 -14.40
N VAL A 214 6.59 -24.39 -14.43
CA VAL A 214 5.71 -24.68 -13.30
C VAL A 214 5.37 -26.17 -13.39
N ASN A 215 5.97 -26.98 -12.53
CA ASN A 215 5.47 -28.33 -12.29
C ASN A 215 4.43 -28.20 -11.17
N ALA A 216 3.19 -28.61 -11.40
CA ALA A 216 2.27 -28.89 -10.33
C ALA A 216 2.99 -29.87 -9.39
N VAL A 217 3.18 -29.50 -8.14
CA VAL A 217 3.65 -30.44 -7.14
C VAL A 217 2.44 -31.32 -6.85
N GLU A 218 2.53 -32.61 -7.21
CA GLU A 218 1.75 -33.58 -6.50
C GLU A 218 2.25 -33.48 -5.05
N VAL A 219 1.42 -32.89 -4.20
CA VAL A 219 1.66 -32.94 -2.75
C VAL A 219 1.67 -34.42 -2.44
N PRO A 220 2.79 -35.01 -1.99
CA PRO A 220 2.78 -36.41 -1.60
C PRO A 220 1.64 -36.58 -0.60
N GLU A 221 0.77 -37.56 -0.81
CA GLU A 221 -0.17 -37.93 0.23
C GLU A 221 0.64 -38.04 1.53
N ALA A 222 0.25 -37.27 2.53
CA ALA A 222 0.91 -37.31 3.82
C ALA A 222 0.93 -38.79 4.22
N PRO A 223 2.09 -39.36 4.60
CA PRO A 223 2.14 -40.76 5.01
C PRO A 223 1.04 -40.94 6.03
N ALA A 224 0.17 -41.92 5.82
CA ALA A 224 -1.01 -42.18 6.63
C ALA A 224 -0.63 -41.99 8.08
N GLY A 225 -1.13 -40.89 8.67
CA GLY A 225 -0.71 -40.50 10.01
C GLY A 225 -1.01 -41.59 11.00
N THR A 226 -0.23 -41.70 12.02
CA THR A 226 -0.42 -42.68 13.14
C THR A 226 -1.76 -42.49 13.84
N TYR A 227 -2.49 -41.38 13.54
CA TYR A 227 -3.75 -41.00 14.17
C TYR A 227 -4.75 -40.48 13.14
N THR A 228 -5.99 -40.90 13.27
CA THR A 228 -7.14 -40.33 12.53
C THR A 228 -7.66 -39.06 13.22
N GLU A 229 -8.45 -38.26 12.52
CA GLU A 229 -9.16 -37.12 13.13
C GLU A 229 -10.00 -37.56 14.34
N GLN A 230 -10.65 -38.73 14.25
CA GLN A 230 -11.48 -39.28 15.32
C GLN A 230 -10.65 -39.68 16.54
N ASP A 231 -9.45 -40.25 16.35
CA ASP A 231 -8.54 -40.58 17.44
C ASP A 231 -8.13 -39.33 18.23
N VAL A 232 -7.92 -38.22 17.55
CA VAL A 232 -7.55 -36.93 18.18
C VAL A 232 -8.76 -36.28 18.84
N LEU A 233 -9.93 -36.32 18.22
CA LEU A 233 -11.18 -35.78 18.79
C LEU A 233 -11.61 -36.48 20.06
N ALA A 234 -11.29 -37.78 20.19
CA ALA A 234 -11.59 -38.57 21.40
C ALA A 234 -10.68 -38.21 22.61
N LYS A 235 -9.62 -37.42 22.41
CA LYS A 235 -8.68 -37.07 23.47
C LYS A 235 -9.01 -35.74 24.13
N THR A 236 -8.69 -35.62 25.42
CA THR A 236 -8.70 -34.33 26.11
C THR A 236 -7.37 -33.63 25.90
N GLY A 237 -7.40 -32.38 25.45
CA GLY A 237 -6.21 -31.58 25.20
C GLY A 237 -5.66 -30.95 26.48
N ASP A 238 -4.36 -30.65 26.44
CA ASP A 238 -3.63 -29.89 27.48
C ASP A 238 -3.20 -28.56 26.84
N ALA A 239 -3.83 -27.45 27.27
CA ALA A 239 -3.59 -26.15 26.70
C ALA A 239 -2.16 -25.63 26.89
N ALA A 240 -1.52 -25.94 28.02
CA ALA A 240 -0.15 -25.51 28.29
C ALA A 240 0.87 -26.21 27.38
N LYS A 241 0.73 -27.54 27.24
CA LYS A 241 1.54 -28.32 26.29
C LYS A 241 1.26 -27.93 24.86
N GLY A 242 0.00 -27.68 24.51
CA GLY A 242 -0.42 -27.23 23.18
C GLY A 242 0.18 -25.87 22.80
N ALA A 243 0.23 -24.92 23.73
CA ALA A 243 0.84 -23.60 23.49
C ALA A 243 2.34 -23.72 23.17
N ALA A 244 3.08 -24.61 23.85
CA ALA A 244 4.48 -24.85 23.55
C ALA A 244 4.67 -25.50 22.18
N LEU A 245 3.81 -26.43 21.77
CA LEU A 245 3.86 -27.09 20.47
C LEU A 245 3.46 -26.16 19.32
N ALA A 246 2.53 -25.24 19.56
CA ALA A 246 2.06 -24.25 18.57
C ALA A 246 3.17 -23.29 18.09
N GLN A 247 4.29 -23.18 18.83
CA GLN A 247 5.46 -22.43 18.37
C GLN A 247 6.02 -22.95 17.04
N ARG A 248 5.80 -24.21 16.69
CA ARG A 248 6.19 -24.77 15.39
C ARG A 248 5.39 -24.18 14.22
N CYS A 249 4.17 -23.76 14.47
CA CYS A 249 3.30 -23.16 13.45
C CYS A 249 3.79 -21.76 13.03
N ILE A 250 4.49 -21.05 13.94
CA ILE A 250 5.03 -19.70 13.68
C ILE A 250 6.16 -19.72 12.64
N MET A 251 6.70 -20.86 12.28
CA MET A 251 7.64 -20.96 11.16
C MET A 251 7.02 -20.59 9.81
N CYS A 252 5.70 -20.75 9.67
CA CYS A 252 4.98 -20.48 8.41
C CYS A 252 3.78 -19.55 8.59
N HIS A 253 3.22 -19.45 9.79
CA HIS A 253 2.03 -18.65 10.09
C HIS A 253 2.35 -17.47 10.99
N GLN A 254 1.55 -16.42 10.88
CA GLN A 254 1.51 -15.38 11.89
C GLN A 254 0.62 -15.79 13.06
N LEU A 255 1.10 -15.56 14.28
CA LEU A 255 0.32 -15.70 15.50
C LEU A 255 0.59 -14.49 16.41
N ASN A 256 -0.43 -13.67 16.62
CA ASN A 256 -0.33 -12.39 17.35
C ASN A 256 0.75 -11.45 16.78
N GLY A 257 0.87 -11.38 15.47
CA GLY A 257 1.85 -10.55 14.78
C GLY A 257 3.27 -11.12 14.74
N ASN A 258 3.53 -12.29 15.31
CA ASN A 258 4.81 -12.98 15.23
C ASN A 258 4.79 -14.05 14.14
N GLY A 259 5.89 -14.17 13.39
CA GLY A 259 6.06 -15.14 12.32
C GLY A 259 5.85 -14.57 10.93
N PRO A 260 6.30 -15.29 9.88
CA PRO A 260 6.12 -14.92 8.50
C PRO A 260 4.68 -15.14 8.03
N ALA A 261 4.26 -14.39 7.00
CA ALA A 261 2.92 -14.51 6.40
C ALA A 261 2.88 -15.53 5.23
N TYR A 262 3.56 -16.67 5.35
CA TYR A 262 3.46 -17.73 4.34
C TYR A 262 2.10 -18.44 4.39
N GLY A 263 1.62 -18.74 5.59
CA GLY A 263 0.28 -19.24 5.85
C GLY A 263 -0.64 -18.15 6.38
N PRO A 264 -1.97 -18.42 6.46
CA PRO A 264 -2.92 -17.49 7.06
C PRO A 264 -2.59 -17.16 8.53
N GLU A 265 -2.98 -15.94 8.97
CA GLU A 265 -2.91 -15.54 10.39
C GLU A 265 -3.79 -16.45 11.25
N LEU A 266 -3.21 -17.04 12.29
CA LEU A 266 -3.90 -17.97 13.18
C LEU A 266 -4.70 -17.29 14.30
N LYS A 267 -4.46 -15.98 14.54
CA LYS A 267 -5.17 -15.23 15.59
C LYS A 267 -6.67 -15.22 15.35
N GLY A 268 -7.40 -15.70 16.33
CA GLY A 268 -8.86 -15.72 16.26
C GLY A 268 -9.45 -16.70 15.23
N TRP A 269 -8.62 -17.37 14.42
CA TRP A 269 -9.12 -18.40 13.50
C TRP A 269 -9.75 -19.57 14.28
N ALA A 270 -9.04 -20.08 15.26
CA ALA A 270 -9.52 -21.16 16.13
C ALA A 270 -10.82 -20.83 16.89
N ALA A 271 -11.02 -19.55 17.25
CA ALA A 271 -12.24 -19.12 17.94
C ALA A 271 -13.47 -19.09 17.02
N ARG A 272 -13.28 -19.11 15.70
CA ARG A 272 -14.34 -19.07 14.69
C ARG A 272 -14.59 -20.43 14.03
N GLN A 273 -13.79 -21.44 14.34
CA GLN A 273 -13.87 -22.76 13.75
C GLN A 273 -14.39 -23.78 14.77
N SER A 274 -14.99 -24.86 14.27
CA SER A 274 -15.33 -25.99 15.10
C SER A 274 -14.05 -26.76 15.53
N ARG A 275 -14.16 -27.54 16.59
CA ARG A 275 -13.05 -28.41 17.03
C ARG A 275 -12.66 -29.42 15.96
N GLU A 276 -13.64 -29.93 15.21
CA GLU A 276 -13.46 -30.87 14.11
C GLU A 276 -12.65 -30.23 12.98
N ALA A 277 -12.98 -28.97 12.59
CA ALA A 277 -12.25 -28.23 11.57
C ALA A 277 -10.80 -27.95 11.99
N LEU A 278 -10.57 -27.63 13.26
CA LEU A 278 -9.22 -27.46 13.82
C LEU A 278 -8.40 -28.76 13.77
N VAL A 279 -8.99 -29.86 14.21
CA VAL A 279 -8.32 -31.16 14.21
C VAL A 279 -8.01 -31.57 12.78
N ARG A 280 -8.96 -31.43 11.84
CA ARG A 280 -8.76 -31.74 10.43
C ARG A 280 -7.62 -30.91 9.82
N ALA A 281 -7.56 -29.61 10.08
CA ALA A 281 -6.50 -28.75 9.56
C ALA A 281 -5.10 -29.12 10.08
N ILE A 282 -5.01 -29.77 11.25
CA ILE A 282 -3.72 -30.21 11.82
C ILE A 282 -3.37 -31.65 11.39
N VAL A 283 -4.35 -32.56 11.37
CA VAL A 283 -4.13 -33.98 11.05
C VAL A 283 -4.03 -34.22 9.54
N ASN A 284 -4.82 -33.46 8.78
CA ASN A 284 -4.86 -33.53 7.31
C ASN A 284 -4.73 -32.15 6.68
N PRO A 285 -3.56 -31.52 6.76
CA PRO A 285 -3.36 -30.11 6.39
C PRO A 285 -3.58 -29.82 4.91
N SER A 286 -3.54 -30.82 4.05
CA SER A 286 -3.77 -30.67 2.61
C SER A 286 -5.23 -30.87 2.17
N ALA A 287 -6.11 -31.25 3.09
CA ALA A 287 -7.52 -31.49 2.76
C ALA A 287 -8.29 -30.21 2.40
N ASP A 288 -7.97 -29.10 3.07
CA ASP A 288 -8.64 -27.83 2.89
C ASP A 288 -7.59 -26.69 2.91
N ILE A 289 -7.04 -26.37 1.73
CA ILE A 289 -6.11 -25.26 1.58
C ILE A 289 -6.90 -24.01 1.20
N ALA A 290 -6.74 -22.93 1.96
CA ALA A 290 -7.40 -21.66 1.66
C ALA A 290 -6.90 -21.11 0.31
N LEU A 291 -7.82 -20.57 -0.48
CA LEU A 291 -7.52 -19.99 -1.79
C LEU A 291 -6.36 -18.98 -1.69
N GLY A 292 -5.38 -19.11 -2.57
CA GLY A 292 -4.18 -18.27 -2.61
C GLY A 292 -3.09 -18.70 -1.63
N TYR A 293 -3.24 -19.85 -0.95
CA TYR A 293 -2.21 -20.44 -0.09
C TYR A 293 -1.68 -21.78 -0.62
N GLU A 294 -2.05 -22.13 -1.84
CA GLU A 294 -1.54 -23.31 -2.50
C GLU A 294 -0.02 -23.19 -2.73
N GLY A 295 0.70 -24.25 -2.37
CA GLY A 295 2.13 -24.36 -2.61
C GLY A 295 2.42 -24.61 -4.09
N VAL A 296 3.46 -23.96 -4.60
CA VAL A 296 3.97 -24.23 -5.96
C VAL A 296 5.45 -24.58 -5.90
N SER A 297 5.87 -25.46 -6.78
CA SER A 297 7.28 -25.81 -6.99
C SER A 297 7.69 -25.40 -8.39
N LEU A 298 8.72 -24.58 -8.47
CA LEU A 298 9.30 -24.12 -9.73
C LEU A 298 10.61 -24.86 -9.98
N LYS A 299 10.67 -25.64 -11.05
CA LYS A 299 11.92 -26.24 -11.53
C LYS A 299 12.56 -25.30 -12.56
N LEU A 300 13.74 -24.82 -12.24
CA LEU A 300 14.47 -23.91 -13.12
C LEU A 300 15.14 -24.69 -14.26
N LYS A 301 15.09 -24.17 -15.50
CA LYS A 301 15.77 -24.79 -16.66
C LYS A 301 17.29 -24.84 -16.50
N ALA A 302 17.86 -23.92 -15.77
CA ALA A 302 19.28 -23.87 -15.42
C ALA A 302 19.68 -24.84 -14.30
N GLY A 303 18.76 -25.69 -13.85
CA GLY A 303 18.90 -26.54 -12.65
C GLY A 303 18.47 -25.84 -11.38
N GLY A 304 18.05 -26.65 -10.40
CA GLY A 304 17.52 -26.15 -9.13
C GLY A 304 16.00 -26.12 -9.05
N ARG A 305 15.49 -25.93 -7.85
CA ARG A 305 14.07 -25.92 -7.50
C ARG A 305 13.80 -24.78 -6.51
N ILE A 306 12.70 -24.09 -6.70
CA ILE A 306 12.19 -23.09 -5.75
C ILE A 306 10.79 -23.53 -5.36
N ASP A 307 10.58 -23.73 -4.05
CA ASP A 307 9.28 -24.02 -3.50
C ASP A 307 8.75 -22.77 -2.80
N GLY A 308 7.46 -22.47 -2.97
CA GLY A 308 6.86 -21.29 -2.39
C GLY A 308 5.37 -21.20 -2.65
N ARG A 309 4.81 -20.06 -2.29
CA ARG A 309 3.43 -19.69 -2.61
C ARG A 309 3.45 -18.65 -3.73
N LEU A 310 2.59 -18.85 -4.72
CA LEU A 310 2.38 -17.84 -5.75
C LEU A 310 1.64 -16.65 -5.12
N GLN A 311 2.24 -15.46 -5.20
CA GLN A 311 1.55 -14.21 -4.89
C GLN A 311 1.17 -13.56 -6.22
N SER A 312 -0.12 -13.27 -6.38
CA SER A 312 -0.66 -12.55 -7.54
C SER A 312 -0.26 -11.10 -7.53
#